data_fce995da35bb8f30244302bd7dc7fa0a
#
_entry.id   fce995da35bb8f30244302bd7dc7fa0a
#
_cell.length_a   1.000
_cell.length_b   1.000
_cell.length_c   1.000
_cell.angle_alpha   90.00
_cell.angle_beta   90.00
_cell.angle_gamma   90.00
#
_symmetry.space_group_name_H-M   'P 1'
#
loop_
_entity.id
_entity.type
_entity.pdbx_description
1 polymer ?
#
loop_
_entity_poly.entity_id
_entity_poly.type
_entity_poly.pdbx_seq_one_letter_code
_entity_poly.pdbx_strand_id
1 'polypeptide(L)'
;MAQNTAQNTATARYSDDGFQMALEAHRQGALDNAVAGYRRTVAEMPQHVDAWGNLCVAYLALGRAEEAVAAGRKALALRPDMAELHINVAAALKSLGQLVEARRALEQAIALQPASAPAHISLGNVLRAAGQADAALDAYELAGVLAPGDIAAHSNQGLALKDLGRPEDALIRFRRALAVNPGAAEVHFNLGNTLRETGALDAAVESLNRAVALDPAHLRARTNLGVTLRDLGRIDAAIEVFDGAITLDGEYADAQWNRALALLLAGDFKRGWPAYEWRWQATAMTPRNFEQPLWDGGPPEWRTILLHAEQGLGDCLQFIRYAPLVAAKGAKVVVECPAPLVGLLKGCAGVSQVVARGAPLPQFDLHAPLMSLPGLLDTGGDNIPADIPYLNARESAPVELKAALESAAPEGKKIGVVWAGNPEH
;
A
#
# COMPACT_ATOMS: atom_id res chain seq x y z
N MET A 1 -4.07 -39.99 52.69
CA MET A 1 -4.76 -38.70 52.37
C MET A 1 -3.88 -37.47 52.59
N ALA A 2 -3.09 -37.34 53.67
CA ALA A 2 -2.27 -36.15 53.95
C ALA A 2 -1.12 -35.86 52.94
N GLN A 3 -0.51 -36.90 52.37
CA GLN A 3 0.56 -36.72 51.37
C GLN A 3 0.06 -36.21 50.01
N ASN A 4 -1.17 -36.55 49.57
CA ASN A 4 -1.78 -36.08 48.35
C ASN A 4 -2.20 -34.58 48.44
N THR A 5 -2.59 -34.11 49.63
CA THR A 5 -2.96 -32.69 49.89
C THR A 5 -1.73 -31.79 49.90
N ALA A 6 -0.59 -32.25 50.45
CA ALA A 6 0.65 -31.47 50.47
C ALA A 6 1.30 -31.34 49.07
N GLN A 7 1.25 -32.42 48.28
CA GLN A 7 1.70 -32.37 46.88
C GLN A 7 0.84 -31.47 46.01
N ASN A 8 -0.49 -31.49 46.13
CA ASN A 8 -1.40 -30.59 45.41
C ASN A 8 -1.22 -29.13 45.81
N THR A 9 -0.94 -28.80 47.08
CA THR A 9 -0.67 -27.42 47.52
C THR A 9 0.70 -26.92 47.09
N ALA A 10 1.73 -27.77 47.00
CA ALA A 10 3.03 -27.39 46.47
C ALA A 10 2.98 -27.14 44.95
N THR A 11 2.32 -28.01 44.19
CA THR A 11 2.15 -27.84 42.73
C THR A 11 1.33 -26.58 42.39
N ALA A 12 0.27 -26.30 43.16
CA ALA A 12 -0.54 -25.06 42.98
C ALA A 12 0.26 -23.79 43.27
N ARG A 13 1.17 -23.77 44.25
CA ARG A 13 2.04 -22.62 44.52
C ARG A 13 3.10 -22.42 43.44
N TYR A 14 3.75 -23.51 42.97
CA TYR A 14 4.75 -23.41 41.89
C TYR A 14 4.15 -22.93 40.55
N SER A 15 2.92 -23.31 40.26
CA SER A 15 2.22 -22.85 39.02
C SER A 15 1.70 -21.44 39.13
N ASP A 16 1.33 -20.95 40.33
CA ASP A 16 0.96 -19.58 40.58
C ASP A 16 2.17 -18.63 40.47
N ASP A 17 3.32 -19.02 41.00
CA ASP A 17 4.59 -18.32 40.81
C ASP A 17 5.01 -18.27 39.34
N GLY A 18 4.82 -19.37 38.59
CA GLY A 18 5.08 -19.43 37.14
C GLY A 18 4.18 -18.51 36.34
N PHE A 19 2.90 -18.39 36.69
CA PHE A 19 1.97 -17.43 36.08
C PHE A 19 2.37 -16.00 36.38
N GLN A 20 2.73 -15.65 37.61
CA GLN A 20 3.18 -14.30 37.98
C GLN A 20 4.44 -13.91 37.23
N MET A 21 5.43 -14.82 37.08
CA MET A 21 6.63 -14.56 36.26
C MET A 21 6.28 -14.33 34.80
N ALA A 22 5.34 -15.07 34.23
CA ALA A 22 4.88 -14.88 32.88
C ALA A 22 4.16 -13.52 32.69
N LEU A 23 3.36 -13.12 33.68
CA LEU A 23 2.68 -11.82 33.69
C LEU A 23 3.67 -10.67 33.74
N GLU A 24 4.74 -10.79 34.55
CA GLU A 24 5.79 -9.79 34.61
C GLU A 24 6.59 -9.72 33.30
N ALA A 25 6.94 -10.86 32.71
CA ALA A 25 7.56 -10.90 31.38
C ALA A 25 6.67 -10.24 30.31
N HIS A 26 5.34 -10.43 30.38
CA HIS A 26 4.38 -9.79 29.49
C HIS A 26 4.38 -8.26 29.65
N ARG A 27 4.37 -7.77 30.90
CA ARG A 27 4.43 -6.33 31.21
C ARG A 27 5.72 -5.67 30.72
N GLN A 28 6.83 -6.41 30.75
CA GLN A 28 8.15 -5.98 30.27
C GLN A 28 8.29 -6.09 28.73
N GLY A 29 7.27 -6.56 28.01
CA GLY A 29 7.32 -6.78 26.57
C GLY A 29 8.11 -8.00 26.13
N ALA A 30 8.58 -8.85 27.07
CA ALA A 30 9.26 -10.10 26.76
C ALA A 30 8.25 -11.21 26.39
N LEU A 31 7.60 -11.01 25.23
CA LEU A 31 6.41 -11.77 24.83
C LEU A 31 6.67 -13.26 24.66
N ASP A 32 7.82 -13.68 24.11
CA ASP A 32 8.16 -15.10 23.98
C ASP A 32 8.32 -15.79 25.33
N ASN A 33 8.92 -15.10 26.31
CA ASN A 33 9.03 -15.58 27.67
C ASN A 33 7.65 -15.69 28.36
N ALA A 34 6.80 -14.69 28.12
CA ALA A 34 5.42 -14.69 28.61
C ALA A 34 4.63 -15.89 28.05
N VAL A 35 4.70 -16.11 26.72
CA VAL A 35 4.07 -17.27 26.06
C VAL A 35 4.59 -18.58 26.64
N ALA A 36 5.90 -18.75 26.81
CA ALA A 36 6.48 -19.94 27.40
C ALA A 36 5.96 -20.22 28.83
N GLY A 37 5.89 -19.13 29.62
CA GLY A 37 5.37 -19.21 30.99
C GLY A 37 3.87 -19.55 31.04
N TYR A 38 3.04 -18.84 30.26
CA TYR A 38 1.60 -19.15 30.20
C TYR A 38 1.33 -20.57 29.68
N ARG A 39 2.07 -21.04 28.66
CA ARG A 39 1.94 -22.42 28.16
C ARG A 39 2.25 -23.46 29.23
N ARG A 40 3.26 -23.20 30.07
CA ARG A 40 3.57 -24.09 31.23
C ARG A 40 2.41 -24.06 32.21
N THR A 41 1.92 -22.88 32.58
CA THR A 41 0.78 -22.73 33.50
C THR A 41 -0.45 -23.47 33.02
N VAL A 42 -0.84 -23.36 31.75
CA VAL A 42 -2.04 -24.05 31.23
C VAL A 42 -1.81 -25.56 31.04
N ALA A 43 -0.56 -26.03 30.91
CA ALA A 43 -0.24 -27.43 30.87
C ALA A 43 -0.37 -28.06 32.26
N GLU A 44 0.05 -27.35 33.29
CA GLU A 44 -0.06 -27.78 34.71
C GLU A 44 -1.49 -27.57 35.25
N MET A 45 -2.13 -26.47 34.88
CA MET A 45 -3.49 -26.09 35.30
C MET A 45 -4.38 -25.76 34.08
N PRO A 46 -4.94 -26.76 33.39
CA PRO A 46 -5.76 -26.56 32.20
C PRO A 46 -7.03 -25.69 32.42
N GLN A 47 -7.45 -25.56 33.69
CA GLN A 47 -8.62 -24.75 34.08
C GLN A 47 -8.26 -23.27 34.41
N HIS A 48 -7.01 -22.87 34.27
CA HIS A 48 -6.57 -21.52 34.60
C HIS A 48 -6.99 -20.52 33.49
N VAL A 49 -8.17 -19.94 33.65
CA VAL A 49 -8.78 -19.07 32.64
C VAL A 49 -7.90 -17.88 32.28
N ASP A 50 -7.33 -17.20 33.30
CA ASP A 50 -6.55 -15.98 33.09
C ASP A 50 -5.23 -16.28 32.35
N ALA A 51 -4.64 -17.47 32.55
CA ALA A 51 -3.47 -17.87 31.77
C ALA A 51 -3.81 -18.13 30.30
N TRP A 52 -4.94 -18.76 29.99
CA TRP A 52 -5.43 -18.90 28.63
C TRP A 52 -5.77 -17.53 27.98
N GLY A 53 -6.41 -16.63 28.73
CA GLY A 53 -6.74 -15.27 28.28
C GLY A 53 -5.48 -14.45 27.96
N ASN A 54 -4.49 -14.45 28.86
CA ASN A 54 -3.22 -13.76 28.67
C ASN A 54 -2.38 -14.40 27.55
N LEU A 55 -2.44 -15.70 27.38
CA LEU A 55 -1.83 -16.40 26.25
C LEU A 55 -2.43 -15.95 24.90
N CYS A 56 -3.75 -15.76 24.83
CA CYS A 56 -4.42 -15.19 23.67
C CYS A 56 -3.88 -13.78 23.36
N VAL A 57 -3.77 -12.91 24.36
CA VAL A 57 -3.23 -11.55 24.19
C VAL A 57 -1.77 -11.55 23.76
N ALA A 58 -0.94 -12.40 24.38
CA ALA A 58 0.47 -12.52 24.03
C ALA A 58 0.68 -13.03 22.60
N TYR A 59 -0.11 -14.01 22.15
CA TYR A 59 -0.09 -14.47 20.77
C TYR A 59 -0.56 -13.41 19.78
N LEU A 60 -1.58 -12.62 20.13
CA LEU A 60 -2.00 -11.48 19.32
C LEU A 60 -0.87 -10.46 19.13
N ALA A 61 -0.18 -10.12 20.22
CA ALA A 61 0.93 -9.17 20.18
C ALA A 61 2.13 -9.67 19.34
N LEU A 62 2.29 -11.00 19.24
CA LEU A 62 3.29 -11.66 18.38
C LEU A 62 2.81 -11.89 16.93
N GLY A 63 1.59 -11.47 16.57
CA GLY A 63 1.00 -11.71 15.25
C GLY A 63 0.59 -13.17 14.99
N ARG A 64 0.56 -14.02 16.03
CA ARG A 64 0.23 -15.45 15.97
C ARG A 64 -1.27 -15.66 16.16
N ALA A 65 -2.03 -15.23 15.17
CA ALA A 65 -3.49 -15.10 15.29
C ALA A 65 -4.22 -16.45 15.45
N GLU A 66 -3.77 -17.51 14.82
CA GLU A 66 -4.38 -18.86 14.93
C GLU A 66 -4.26 -19.41 16.36
N GLU A 67 -3.08 -19.29 16.96
CA GLU A 67 -2.83 -19.69 18.33
C GLU A 67 -3.58 -18.79 19.33
N ALA A 68 -3.73 -17.51 19.02
CA ALA A 68 -4.52 -16.58 19.82
C ALA A 68 -6.00 -17.01 19.85
N VAL A 69 -6.59 -17.35 18.71
CA VAL A 69 -7.96 -17.88 18.63
C VAL A 69 -8.10 -19.17 19.43
N ALA A 70 -7.15 -20.09 19.29
CA ALA A 70 -7.19 -21.37 19.99
C ALA A 70 -7.15 -21.18 21.53
N ALA A 71 -6.24 -20.34 22.02
CA ALA A 71 -6.11 -20.02 23.45
C ALA A 71 -7.37 -19.30 23.97
N GLY A 72 -7.86 -18.29 23.25
CA GLY A 72 -9.05 -17.54 23.62
C GLY A 72 -10.31 -18.41 23.68
N ARG A 73 -10.50 -19.32 22.71
CA ARG A 73 -11.61 -20.29 22.73
C ARG A 73 -11.53 -21.25 23.93
N LYS A 74 -10.33 -21.63 24.35
CA LYS A 74 -10.14 -22.44 25.58
C LYS A 74 -10.56 -21.67 26.84
N ALA A 75 -10.17 -20.38 26.94
CA ALA A 75 -10.56 -19.56 28.06
C ALA A 75 -12.09 -19.30 28.06
N LEU A 76 -12.71 -19.03 26.91
CA LEU A 76 -14.16 -18.84 26.79
C LEU A 76 -14.97 -20.10 27.06
N ALA A 77 -14.42 -21.31 26.78
CA ALA A 77 -15.05 -22.57 27.14
C ALA A 77 -15.10 -22.76 28.65
N LEU A 78 -14.13 -22.20 29.38
CA LEU A 78 -14.09 -22.25 30.86
C LEU A 78 -14.93 -21.13 31.50
N ARG A 79 -14.94 -19.96 30.91
CA ARG A 79 -15.66 -18.76 31.38
C ARG A 79 -16.23 -17.96 30.20
N PRO A 80 -17.46 -18.26 29.77
CA PRO A 80 -18.06 -17.67 28.56
C PRO A 80 -18.54 -16.20 28.75
N ASP A 81 -18.61 -15.74 29.99
CA ASP A 81 -19.14 -14.41 30.37
C ASP A 81 -18.07 -13.30 30.43
N MET A 82 -16.89 -13.53 29.83
CA MET A 82 -15.80 -12.56 29.78
C MET A 82 -15.84 -11.71 28.51
N ALA A 83 -16.44 -10.52 28.58
CA ALA A 83 -16.57 -9.62 27.42
C ALA A 83 -15.20 -9.27 26.79
N GLU A 84 -14.18 -8.97 27.59
CA GLU A 84 -12.82 -8.64 27.09
C GLU A 84 -12.22 -9.79 26.29
N LEU A 85 -12.47 -11.03 26.69
CA LEU A 85 -11.94 -12.19 26.00
C LEU A 85 -12.60 -12.41 24.63
N HIS A 86 -13.92 -12.12 24.53
CA HIS A 86 -14.62 -12.08 23.24
C HIS A 86 -14.04 -11.01 22.33
N ILE A 87 -13.66 -9.83 22.83
CA ILE A 87 -12.99 -8.76 22.07
C ILE A 87 -11.63 -9.24 21.56
N ASN A 88 -10.82 -9.89 22.41
CA ASN A 88 -9.50 -10.39 22.04
C ASN A 88 -9.59 -11.50 20.97
N VAL A 89 -10.53 -12.42 21.12
CA VAL A 89 -10.79 -13.46 20.12
C VAL A 89 -11.24 -12.84 18.80
N ALA A 90 -12.08 -11.82 18.83
CA ALA A 90 -12.51 -11.13 17.64
C ALA A 90 -11.38 -10.39 16.93
N ALA A 91 -10.44 -9.80 17.70
CA ALA A 91 -9.24 -9.18 17.13
C ALA A 91 -8.37 -10.22 16.39
N ALA A 92 -8.18 -11.41 16.97
CA ALA A 92 -7.46 -12.50 16.33
C ALA A 92 -8.17 -13.02 15.08
N LEU A 93 -9.48 -13.22 15.15
CA LEU A 93 -10.31 -13.65 14.01
C LEU A 93 -10.27 -12.61 12.86
N LYS A 94 -10.30 -11.33 13.20
CA LYS A 94 -10.15 -10.25 12.20
C LYS A 94 -8.78 -10.33 11.49
N SER A 95 -7.70 -10.57 12.22
CA SER A 95 -6.36 -10.72 11.64
C SER A 95 -6.26 -11.92 10.67
N LEU A 96 -7.09 -12.94 10.87
CA LEU A 96 -7.23 -14.10 9.97
C LEU A 96 -8.23 -13.88 8.82
N GLY A 97 -8.82 -12.69 8.71
CA GLY A 97 -9.87 -12.40 7.73
C GLY A 97 -11.22 -13.08 8.01
N GLN A 98 -11.38 -13.75 9.17
CA GLN A 98 -12.61 -14.43 9.59
C GLN A 98 -13.63 -13.42 10.16
N LEU A 99 -14.07 -12.48 9.31
CA LEU A 99 -14.83 -11.30 9.75
C LEU A 99 -16.21 -11.64 10.32
N VAL A 100 -16.88 -12.69 9.79
CA VAL A 100 -18.20 -13.13 10.27
C VAL A 100 -18.11 -13.66 11.71
N GLU A 101 -17.11 -14.46 12.00
CA GLU A 101 -16.90 -15.01 13.34
C GLU A 101 -16.45 -13.91 14.32
N ALA A 102 -15.57 -13.00 13.87
CA ALA A 102 -15.14 -11.84 14.64
C ALA A 102 -16.33 -10.97 15.06
N ARG A 103 -17.24 -10.69 14.14
CA ARG A 103 -18.47 -9.94 14.41
C ARG A 103 -19.33 -10.65 15.46
N ARG A 104 -19.58 -11.95 15.34
CA ARG A 104 -20.35 -12.72 16.32
C ARG A 104 -19.73 -12.67 17.73
N ALA A 105 -18.40 -12.78 17.83
CA ALA A 105 -17.72 -12.65 19.11
C ALA A 105 -17.93 -11.26 19.73
N LEU A 106 -17.92 -10.18 18.94
CA LEU A 106 -18.17 -8.84 19.42
C LEU A 106 -19.62 -8.59 19.80
N GLU A 107 -20.57 -9.18 19.07
CA GLU A 107 -21.99 -9.17 19.46
C GLU A 107 -22.20 -9.82 20.84
N GLN A 108 -21.47 -10.90 21.14
CA GLN A 108 -21.47 -11.51 22.48
C GLN A 108 -20.82 -10.60 23.54
N ALA A 109 -19.68 -9.95 23.21
CA ALA A 109 -19.05 -8.98 24.11
C ALA A 109 -20.01 -7.82 24.46
N ILE A 110 -20.70 -7.29 23.46
CA ILE A 110 -21.67 -6.20 23.63
C ILE A 110 -22.91 -6.67 24.40
N ALA A 111 -23.38 -7.90 24.16
CA ALA A 111 -24.50 -8.46 24.94
C ALA A 111 -24.14 -8.59 26.43
N LEU A 112 -22.88 -8.92 26.75
CA LEU A 112 -22.39 -9.00 28.12
C LEU A 112 -22.15 -7.61 28.75
N GLN A 113 -21.64 -6.67 27.95
CA GLN A 113 -21.29 -5.32 28.37
C GLN A 113 -21.72 -4.29 27.30
N PRO A 114 -23.00 -3.86 27.27
CA PRO A 114 -23.54 -2.96 26.27
C PRO A 114 -22.85 -1.57 26.20
N ALA A 115 -22.32 -1.12 27.34
CA ALA A 115 -21.62 0.15 27.47
C ALA A 115 -20.09 0.06 27.24
N SER A 116 -19.60 -1.01 26.65
CA SER A 116 -18.18 -1.20 26.38
C SER A 116 -17.74 -0.46 25.11
N ALA A 117 -17.19 0.76 25.24
CA ALA A 117 -16.62 1.49 24.12
C ALA A 117 -15.57 0.66 23.32
N PRO A 118 -14.64 -0.09 23.96
CA PRO A 118 -13.71 -0.97 23.24
C PRO A 118 -14.40 -2.03 22.37
N ALA A 119 -15.53 -2.60 22.83
CA ALA A 119 -16.27 -3.58 22.04
C ALA A 119 -16.90 -2.94 20.79
N HIS A 120 -17.48 -1.75 20.92
CA HIS A 120 -18.04 -1.02 19.78
C HIS A 120 -16.96 -0.54 18.81
N ILE A 121 -15.79 -0.08 19.29
CA ILE A 121 -14.62 0.24 18.42
C ILE A 121 -14.20 -0.99 17.65
N SER A 122 -14.06 -2.13 18.32
CA SER A 122 -13.66 -3.38 17.70
C SER A 122 -14.68 -3.89 16.68
N LEU A 123 -15.99 -3.71 16.96
CA LEU A 123 -17.06 -4.02 16.02
C LEU A 123 -16.98 -3.12 14.78
N GLY A 124 -16.80 -1.82 14.96
CA GLY A 124 -16.55 -0.89 13.86
C GLY A 124 -15.36 -1.28 13.00
N ASN A 125 -14.25 -1.71 13.62
CA ASN A 125 -13.07 -2.18 12.91
C ASN A 125 -13.33 -3.44 12.06
N VAL A 126 -14.16 -4.36 12.54
CA VAL A 126 -14.56 -5.57 11.78
C VAL A 126 -15.53 -5.21 10.66
N LEU A 127 -16.50 -4.36 10.92
CA LEU A 127 -17.47 -3.89 9.92
C LEU A 127 -16.77 -3.13 8.78
N ARG A 128 -15.83 -2.23 9.12
CA ARG A 128 -15.04 -1.49 8.13
C ARG A 128 -14.19 -2.42 7.29
N ALA A 129 -13.55 -3.42 7.89
CA ALA A 129 -12.80 -4.44 7.17
C ALA A 129 -13.70 -5.30 6.24
N ALA A 130 -14.98 -5.43 6.57
CA ALA A 130 -15.99 -6.09 5.73
C ALA A 130 -16.59 -5.16 4.65
N GLY A 131 -16.09 -3.93 4.48
CA GLY A 131 -16.62 -2.96 3.53
C GLY A 131 -17.96 -2.33 3.94
N GLN A 132 -18.39 -2.49 5.21
CA GLN A 132 -19.65 -1.97 5.74
C GLN A 132 -19.40 -0.65 6.47
N ALA A 133 -18.97 0.37 5.73
CA ALA A 133 -18.49 1.63 6.31
C ALA A 133 -19.57 2.41 7.08
N ASP A 134 -20.83 2.40 6.63
CA ASP A 134 -21.95 3.05 7.37
C ASP A 134 -22.16 2.41 8.74
N ALA A 135 -22.29 1.07 8.79
CA ALA A 135 -22.45 0.35 10.05
C ALA A 135 -21.22 0.48 10.97
N ALA A 136 -20.02 0.60 10.39
CA ALA A 136 -18.81 0.89 11.16
C ALA A 136 -18.86 2.28 11.79
N LEU A 137 -19.34 3.28 11.05
CA LEU A 137 -19.50 4.64 11.55
C LEU A 137 -20.47 4.68 12.73
N ASP A 138 -21.63 4.02 12.62
CA ASP A 138 -22.61 3.91 13.72
C ASP A 138 -21.97 3.31 14.99
N ALA A 139 -21.20 2.22 14.84
CA ALA A 139 -20.51 1.60 15.96
C ALA A 139 -19.46 2.53 16.59
N TYR A 140 -18.69 3.26 15.79
CA TYR A 140 -17.73 4.25 16.31
C TYR A 140 -18.40 5.47 16.93
N GLU A 141 -19.56 5.91 16.42
CA GLU A 141 -20.32 7.01 17.02
C GLU A 141 -20.81 6.63 18.41
N LEU A 142 -21.35 5.42 18.56
CA LEU A 142 -21.75 4.91 19.87
C LEU A 142 -20.55 4.80 20.82
N ALA A 143 -19.40 4.32 20.35
CA ALA A 143 -18.17 4.30 21.14
C ALA A 143 -17.75 5.70 21.59
N GLY A 144 -17.84 6.70 20.71
CA GLY A 144 -17.53 8.09 21.03
C GLY A 144 -18.52 8.74 22.02
N VAL A 145 -19.77 8.27 22.05
CA VAL A 145 -20.76 8.69 23.10
C VAL A 145 -20.41 8.05 24.44
N LEU A 146 -20.05 6.76 24.44
CA LEU A 146 -19.70 6.02 25.65
C LEU A 146 -18.36 6.48 26.26
N ALA A 147 -17.41 6.88 25.41
CA ALA A 147 -16.10 7.37 25.81
C ALA A 147 -15.69 8.62 25.00
N PRO A 148 -16.17 9.82 25.36
CA PRO A 148 -15.94 11.06 24.59
C PRO A 148 -14.47 11.48 24.50
N GLY A 149 -13.63 11.00 25.40
CA GLY A 149 -12.17 11.21 25.39
C GLY A 149 -11.39 10.11 24.68
N ASP A 150 -12.02 9.15 24.03
CA ASP A 150 -11.33 8.08 23.33
C ASP A 150 -10.90 8.54 21.92
N ILE A 151 -9.59 8.63 21.73
CA ILE A 151 -8.98 9.08 20.48
C ILE A 151 -9.28 8.08 19.35
N ALA A 152 -9.27 6.78 19.67
CA ALA A 152 -9.49 5.74 18.67
C ALA A 152 -10.92 5.82 18.11
N ALA A 153 -11.93 6.10 18.94
CA ALA A 153 -13.29 6.30 18.49
C ALA A 153 -13.37 7.44 17.47
N HIS A 154 -12.82 8.62 17.78
CA HIS A 154 -12.84 9.77 16.88
C HIS A 154 -12.00 9.56 15.61
N SER A 155 -10.81 8.97 15.74
CA SER A 155 -9.95 8.68 14.59
C SER A 155 -10.61 7.67 13.65
N ASN A 156 -11.20 6.60 14.18
CA ASN A 156 -11.88 5.59 13.38
C ASN A 156 -13.18 6.09 12.73
N GLN A 157 -13.92 7.02 13.38
CA GLN A 157 -15.00 7.76 12.73
C GLN A 157 -14.49 8.49 11.48
N GLY A 158 -13.34 9.18 11.60
CA GLY A 158 -12.71 9.86 10.47
C GLY A 158 -12.35 8.90 9.33
N LEU A 159 -11.79 7.73 9.65
CA LEU A 159 -11.47 6.72 8.65
C LEU A 159 -12.72 6.15 7.96
N ALA A 160 -13.79 5.86 8.72
CA ALA A 160 -15.04 5.39 8.14
C ALA A 160 -15.71 6.44 7.24
N LEU A 161 -15.66 7.72 7.63
CA LEU A 161 -16.15 8.83 6.80
C LEU A 161 -15.37 8.96 5.49
N LYS A 162 -14.04 8.74 5.50
CA LYS A 162 -13.25 8.66 4.27
C LYS A 162 -13.70 7.52 3.37
N ASP A 163 -13.89 6.32 3.93
CA ASP A 163 -14.35 5.15 3.17
C ASP A 163 -15.74 5.40 2.54
N LEU A 164 -16.54 6.30 3.13
CA LEU A 164 -17.84 6.76 2.62
C LEU A 164 -17.75 7.93 1.63
N GLY A 165 -16.55 8.37 1.25
CA GLY A 165 -16.37 9.52 0.36
C GLY A 165 -16.75 10.87 0.98
N ARG A 166 -16.67 11.00 2.32
CA ARG A 166 -17.00 12.20 3.11
C ARG A 166 -15.75 12.77 3.79
N PRO A 167 -14.73 13.20 3.02
CA PRO A 167 -13.44 13.61 3.59
C PRO A 167 -13.54 14.87 4.45
N GLU A 168 -14.43 15.82 4.16
CA GLU A 168 -14.61 17.04 4.95
C GLU A 168 -15.11 16.73 6.37
N ASP A 169 -16.04 15.79 6.50
CA ASP A 169 -16.52 15.31 7.80
C ASP A 169 -15.41 14.56 8.56
N ALA A 170 -14.58 13.78 7.83
CA ALA A 170 -13.43 13.09 8.40
C ALA A 170 -12.44 14.07 9.02
N LEU A 171 -12.15 15.21 8.36
CA LEU A 171 -11.27 16.26 8.90
C LEU A 171 -11.76 16.78 10.25
N ILE A 172 -13.08 16.92 10.43
CA ILE A 172 -13.67 17.34 11.71
C ILE A 172 -13.37 16.30 12.80
N ARG A 173 -13.51 15.01 12.48
CA ARG A 173 -13.30 13.93 13.44
C ARG A 173 -11.81 13.79 13.82
N PHE A 174 -10.89 13.88 12.86
CA PHE A 174 -9.46 13.86 13.15
C PHE A 174 -9.03 15.06 14.02
N ARG A 175 -9.54 16.27 13.72
CA ARG A 175 -9.26 17.45 14.58
C ARG A 175 -9.81 17.25 16.00
N ARG A 176 -10.95 16.59 16.16
CA ARG A 176 -11.49 16.26 17.48
C ARG A 176 -10.60 15.25 18.21
N ALA A 177 -10.10 14.23 17.54
CA ALA A 177 -9.13 13.29 18.10
C ALA A 177 -7.85 14.00 18.55
N LEU A 178 -7.33 14.95 17.77
CA LEU A 178 -6.15 15.75 18.12
C LEU A 178 -6.41 16.77 19.23
N ALA A 179 -7.65 17.23 19.42
CA ALA A 179 -8.00 18.07 20.56
C ALA A 179 -7.93 17.29 21.88
N VAL A 180 -8.15 15.96 21.84
CA VAL A 180 -7.97 15.07 23.00
C VAL A 180 -6.48 14.76 23.22
N ASN A 181 -5.77 14.38 22.17
CA ASN A 181 -4.32 14.12 22.24
C ASN A 181 -3.58 14.74 21.03
N PRO A 182 -2.96 15.92 21.22
CA PRO A 182 -2.16 16.55 20.17
C PRO A 182 -0.88 15.79 19.77
N GLY A 183 -0.50 14.78 20.55
CA GLY A 183 0.67 13.94 20.32
C GLY A 183 0.40 12.66 19.52
N ALA A 184 -0.80 12.47 18.97
CA ALA A 184 -1.16 11.27 18.24
C ALA A 184 -0.63 11.30 16.79
N ALA A 185 0.57 10.75 16.56
CA ALA A 185 1.25 10.76 15.26
C ALA A 185 0.38 10.17 14.14
N GLU A 186 -0.28 9.04 14.37
CA GLU A 186 -1.15 8.38 13.38
C GLU A 186 -2.36 9.24 13.01
N VAL A 187 -2.91 10.02 13.96
CA VAL A 187 -4.03 10.93 13.66
C VAL A 187 -3.57 12.12 12.82
N HIS A 188 -2.37 12.67 13.09
CA HIS A 188 -1.76 13.68 12.23
C HIS A 188 -1.49 13.16 10.82
N PHE A 189 -1.01 11.92 10.70
CA PHE A 189 -0.85 11.26 9.41
C PHE A 189 -2.17 11.13 8.65
N ASN A 190 -3.23 10.65 9.31
CA ASN A 190 -4.55 10.50 8.70
C ASN A 190 -5.17 11.85 8.31
N LEU A 191 -5.01 12.87 9.15
CA LEU A 191 -5.43 14.24 8.88
C LEU A 191 -4.69 14.79 7.65
N GLY A 192 -3.37 14.64 7.60
CA GLY A 192 -2.54 15.13 6.49
C GLY A 192 -2.92 14.47 5.16
N ASN A 193 -3.13 13.16 5.15
CA ASN A 193 -3.59 12.44 3.96
C ASN A 193 -4.95 12.94 3.47
N THR A 194 -5.89 13.16 4.39
CA THR A 194 -7.23 13.64 4.04
C THR A 194 -7.18 15.08 3.52
N LEU A 195 -6.33 15.94 4.12
CA LEU A 195 -6.11 17.30 3.62
C LEU A 195 -5.50 17.31 2.20
N ARG A 196 -4.60 16.38 1.90
CA ARG A 196 -4.03 16.23 0.55
C ARG A 196 -5.12 15.81 -0.45
N GLU A 197 -5.97 14.85 -0.11
CA GLU A 197 -7.10 14.40 -0.94
C GLU A 197 -8.11 15.51 -1.22
N THR A 198 -8.31 16.43 -0.28
CA THR A 198 -9.19 17.61 -0.46
C THR A 198 -8.50 18.81 -1.09
N GLY A 199 -7.22 18.68 -1.50
CA GLY A 199 -6.45 19.74 -2.15
C GLY A 199 -5.87 20.78 -1.20
N ALA A 200 -6.02 20.65 0.11
CA ALA A 200 -5.47 21.57 1.10
C ALA A 200 -3.99 21.24 1.39
N LEU A 201 -3.13 21.35 0.36
CA LEU A 201 -1.77 20.81 0.36
C LEU A 201 -0.86 21.42 1.43
N ASP A 202 -0.90 22.74 1.67
CA ASP A 202 -0.07 23.36 2.70
C ASP A 202 -0.43 22.86 4.10
N ALA A 203 -1.72 22.75 4.42
CA ALA A 203 -2.18 22.19 5.69
C ALA A 203 -1.85 20.69 5.81
N ALA A 204 -1.83 19.96 4.70
CA ALA A 204 -1.38 18.57 4.66
C ALA A 204 0.10 18.46 5.03
N VAL A 205 0.96 19.33 4.48
CA VAL A 205 2.40 19.39 4.84
C VAL A 205 2.58 19.65 6.34
N GLU A 206 1.84 20.60 6.93
CA GLU A 206 1.93 20.86 8.37
C GLU A 206 1.57 19.63 9.21
N SER A 207 0.47 18.96 8.86
CA SER A 207 0.00 17.78 9.58
C SER A 207 0.97 16.61 9.44
N LEU A 208 1.48 16.35 8.22
CA LEU A 208 2.46 15.27 7.97
C LEU A 208 3.81 15.56 8.63
N ASN A 209 4.27 16.80 8.63
CA ASN A 209 5.47 17.19 9.38
C ASN A 209 5.29 16.92 10.88
N ARG A 210 4.10 17.20 11.43
CA ARG A 210 3.82 16.91 12.83
C ARG A 210 3.85 15.41 13.11
N ALA A 211 3.27 14.59 12.22
CA ALA A 211 3.34 13.13 12.32
C ALA A 211 4.78 12.62 12.34
N VAL A 212 5.63 13.10 11.41
CA VAL A 212 7.06 12.75 11.33
C VAL A 212 7.86 13.24 12.55
N ALA A 213 7.53 14.41 13.09
CA ALA A 213 8.18 14.94 14.29
C ALA A 213 7.85 14.12 15.54
N LEU A 214 6.63 13.60 15.64
CA LEU A 214 6.16 12.76 16.74
C LEU A 214 6.65 11.31 16.63
N ASP A 215 6.71 10.78 15.42
CA ASP A 215 7.27 9.46 15.12
C ASP A 215 8.27 9.56 13.94
N PRO A 216 9.56 9.77 14.24
CA PRO A 216 10.58 9.87 13.20
C PRO A 216 10.79 8.60 12.37
N ALA A 217 10.34 7.44 12.85
CA ALA A 217 10.41 6.16 12.12
C ALA A 217 9.19 5.90 11.22
N HIS A 218 8.22 6.78 11.19
CA HIS A 218 6.98 6.62 10.43
C HIS A 218 7.22 6.79 8.93
N LEU A 219 7.66 5.73 8.24
CA LEU A 219 8.01 5.74 6.80
C LEU A 219 6.86 6.24 5.92
N ARG A 220 5.62 5.80 6.16
CA ARG A 220 4.46 6.23 5.39
C ARG A 220 4.19 7.73 5.50
N ALA A 221 4.34 8.30 6.71
CA ALA A 221 4.16 9.74 6.91
C ALA A 221 5.23 10.54 6.17
N ARG A 222 6.50 10.10 6.21
CA ARG A 222 7.59 10.72 5.44
C ARG A 222 7.31 10.67 3.94
N THR A 223 6.95 9.49 3.43
CA THR A 223 6.69 9.33 2.00
C THR A 223 5.52 10.20 1.54
N ASN A 224 4.41 10.24 2.30
CA ASN A 224 3.28 11.09 1.96
C ASN A 224 3.59 12.59 2.10
N LEU A 225 4.47 12.98 3.02
CA LEU A 225 5.01 14.33 3.10
C LEU A 225 5.79 14.69 1.83
N GLY A 226 6.70 13.81 1.38
CA GLY A 226 7.45 14.00 0.15
C GLY A 226 6.54 14.08 -1.08
N VAL A 227 5.53 13.22 -1.18
CA VAL A 227 4.51 13.28 -2.25
C VAL A 227 3.76 14.62 -2.21
N THR A 228 3.33 15.08 -1.04
CA THR A 228 2.60 16.35 -0.89
C THR A 228 3.48 17.55 -1.28
N LEU A 229 4.76 17.52 -0.90
CA LEU A 229 5.73 18.57 -1.29
C LEU A 229 5.96 18.57 -2.81
N ARG A 230 6.06 17.40 -3.44
CA ARG A 230 6.14 17.28 -4.89
C ARG A 230 4.89 17.85 -5.57
N ASP A 231 3.71 17.54 -5.09
CA ASP A 231 2.42 18.03 -5.60
C ASP A 231 2.31 19.57 -5.48
N LEU A 232 2.99 20.16 -4.49
CA LEU A 232 3.17 21.63 -4.34
C LEU A 232 4.29 22.22 -5.23
N GLY A 233 4.99 21.42 -6.02
CA GLY A 233 6.15 21.86 -6.80
C GLY A 233 7.43 22.11 -5.98
N ARG A 234 7.45 21.77 -4.68
CA ARG A 234 8.61 21.90 -3.80
C ARG A 234 9.53 20.66 -3.95
N ILE A 235 10.09 20.50 -5.17
CA ILE A 235 10.72 19.25 -5.60
C ILE A 235 11.96 18.92 -4.78
N ASP A 236 12.86 19.88 -4.50
CA ASP A 236 14.07 19.64 -3.73
C ASP A 236 13.75 19.18 -2.31
N ALA A 237 12.80 19.83 -1.65
CA ALA A 237 12.34 19.43 -0.32
C ALA A 237 11.70 18.03 -0.33
N ALA A 238 10.98 17.67 -1.39
CA ALA A 238 10.43 16.33 -1.55
C ALA A 238 11.55 15.28 -1.63
N ILE A 239 12.60 15.53 -2.42
CA ILE A 239 13.76 14.63 -2.56
C ILE A 239 14.45 14.45 -1.19
N GLU A 240 14.68 15.51 -0.44
CA GLU A 240 15.28 15.44 0.91
C GLU A 240 14.45 14.57 1.86
N VAL A 241 13.13 14.71 1.83
CA VAL A 241 12.23 13.91 2.67
C VAL A 241 12.24 12.43 2.27
N PHE A 242 12.26 12.13 0.97
CA PHE A 242 12.41 10.76 0.49
C PHE A 242 13.77 10.16 0.84
N ASP A 243 14.87 10.93 0.71
CA ASP A 243 16.20 10.49 1.13
C ASP A 243 16.23 10.16 2.63
N GLY A 244 15.52 10.93 3.45
CA GLY A 244 15.34 10.64 4.87
C GLY A 244 14.56 9.34 5.13
N ALA A 245 13.55 9.00 4.33
CA ALA A 245 12.84 7.72 4.43
C ALA A 245 13.73 6.54 4.02
N ILE A 246 14.49 6.69 2.92
CA ILE A 246 15.43 5.69 2.40
C ILE A 246 16.60 5.45 3.37
N THR A 247 17.01 6.47 4.11
CA THR A 247 18.04 6.31 5.16
C THR A 247 17.55 5.43 6.31
N LEU A 248 16.25 5.46 6.62
CA LEU A 248 15.64 4.59 7.65
C LEU A 248 15.46 3.15 7.14
N ASP A 249 15.06 3.01 5.90
CA ASP A 249 14.88 1.72 5.24
C ASP A 249 15.22 1.84 3.76
N GLY A 250 16.40 1.34 3.38
CA GLY A 250 16.92 1.39 2.00
C GLY A 250 16.09 0.58 1.01
N GLU A 251 15.34 -0.41 1.47
CA GLU A 251 14.49 -1.29 0.66
C GLU A 251 13.02 -0.82 0.61
N TYR A 252 12.71 0.32 1.23
CA TYR A 252 11.33 0.84 1.22
C TYR A 252 10.95 1.36 -0.18
N ALA A 253 10.35 0.49 -0.97
CA ALA A 253 10.09 0.67 -2.39
C ALA A 253 9.27 1.94 -2.72
N ASP A 254 8.27 2.29 -1.88
CA ASP A 254 7.45 3.48 -2.10
C ASP A 254 8.26 4.79 -2.04
N ALA A 255 9.20 4.90 -1.12
CA ALA A 255 10.07 6.08 -1.03
C ALA A 255 11.04 6.14 -2.21
N GLN A 256 11.66 5.02 -2.57
CA GLN A 256 12.57 4.91 -3.71
C GLN A 256 11.87 5.31 -5.02
N TRP A 257 10.69 4.78 -5.26
CA TRP A 257 9.88 5.09 -6.43
C TRP A 257 9.46 6.57 -6.49
N ASN A 258 8.91 7.11 -5.41
CA ASN A 258 8.48 8.50 -5.38
C ASN A 258 9.67 9.47 -5.50
N ARG A 259 10.83 9.11 -4.93
CA ARG A 259 12.09 9.85 -5.14
C ARG A 259 12.52 9.85 -6.61
N ALA A 260 12.43 8.70 -7.28
CA ALA A 260 12.76 8.60 -8.69
C ALA A 260 11.91 9.57 -9.54
N LEU A 261 10.60 9.60 -9.28
CA LEU A 261 9.69 10.55 -9.95
C LEU A 261 10.06 12.00 -9.66
N ALA A 262 10.42 12.33 -8.42
CA ALA A 262 10.84 13.68 -8.05
C ALA A 262 12.17 14.07 -8.73
N LEU A 263 13.15 13.17 -8.81
CA LEU A 263 14.42 13.38 -9.51
C LEU A 263 14.21 13.62 -11.00
N LEU A 264 13.38 12.81 -11.66
CA LEU A 264 13.06 13.00 -13.07
C LEU A 264 12.34 14.33 -13.31
N LEU A 265 11.45 14.72 -12.42
CA LEU A 265 10.74 16.00 -12.48
C LEU A 265 11.70 17.19 -12.27
N ALA A 266 12.73 17.04 -11.44
CA ALA A 266 13.81 18.00 -11.24
C ALA A 266 14.78 18.09 -12.45
N GLY A 267 14.68 17.17 -13.41
CA GLY A 267 15.64 17.05 -14.51
C GLY A 267 16.93 16.31 -14.16
N ASP A 268 17.02 15.71 -12.96
CA ASP A 268 18.15 14.87 -12.59
C ASP A 268 17.98 13.46 -13.15
N PHE A 269 18.12 13.38 -14.46
CA PHE A 269 17.96 12.12 -15.20
C PHE A 269 18.99 11.07 -14.81
N LYS A 270 20.20 11.50 -14.46
CA LYS A 270 21.29 10.60 -14.09
C LYS A 270 20.97 9.78 -12.84
N ARG A 271 20.38 10.37 -11.82
CA ARG A 271 19.90 9.66 -10.62
C ARG A 271 18.50 9.09 -10.79
N GLY A 272 17.67 9.77 -11.56
CA GLY A 272 16.25 9.45 -11.72
C GLY A 272 16.00 8.15 -12.47
N TRP A 273 16.64 7.92 -13.62
CA TRP A 273 16.39 6.73 -14.42
C TRP A 273 16.80 5.42 -13.72
N PRO A 274 17.98 5.29 -13.09
CA PRO A 274 18.29 4.09 -12.33
C PRO A 274 17.32 3.84 -11.17
N ALA A 275 16.91 4.90 -10.48
CA ALA A 275 15.93 4.81 -9.40
C ALA A 275 14.51 4.47 -9.92
N TYR A 276 14.19 4.78 -11.17
CA TYR A 276 12.90 4.47 -11.79
C TYR A 276 12.60 2.97 -11.87
N GLU A 277 13.62 2.13 -11.82
CA GLU A 277 13.47 0.67 -11.79
C GLU A 277 12.80 0.14 -10.50
N TRP A 278 12.72 0.93 -9.43
CA TRP A 278 11.95 0.60 -8.24
C TRP A 278 10.44 0.48 -8.48
N ARG A 279 9.95 0.96 -9.65
CA ARG A 279 8.54 0.78 -10.04
C ARG A 279 8.06 -0.67 -9.96
N TRP A 280 8.96 -1.63 -10.22
CA TRP A 280 8.63 -3.05 -10.18
C TRP A 280 8.32 -3.58 -8.79
N GLN A 281 8.81 -2.91 -7.75
CA GLN A 281 8.60 -3.29 -6.35
C GLN A 281 7.54 -2.41 -5.68
N ALA A 282 7.42 -1.15 -6.10
CA ALA A 282 6.53 -0.18 -5.51
C ALA A 282 5.10 -0.22 -6.08
N THR A 283 4.90 -0.82 -7.25
CA THR A 283 3.61 -0.84 -7.94
C THR A 283 3.12 -2.28 -8.13
N ALA A 284 1.85 -2.44 -8.50
CA ALA A 284 1.28 -3.75 -8.84
C ALA A 284 1.78 -4.30 -10.20
N MET A 285 2.74 -3.63 -10.84
CA MET A 285 3.30 -4.10 -12.12
C MET A 285 4.11 -5.37 -11.92
N THR A 286 3.83 -6.37 -12.73
CA THR A 286 4.58 -7.64 -12.72
C THR A 286 5.60 -7.63 -13.86
N PRO A 287 6.90 -7.80 -13.57
CA PRO A 287 7.91 -7.98 -14.61
C PRO A 287 7.56 -9.16 -15.52
N ARG A 288 7.91 -9.03 -16.80
CA ARG A 288 7.76 -10.14 -17.75
C ARG A 288 8.81 -11.21 -17.44
N ASN A 289 8.34 -12.43 -17.23
CA ASN A 289 9.22 -13.55 -16.91
C ASN A 289 9.65 -14.28 -18.21
N PHE A 290 10.57 -13.66 -18.96
CA PHE A 290 11.21 -14.28 -20.13
C PHE A 290 12.45 -15.09 -19.70
N GLU A 291 12.76 -16.18 -20.43
CA GLU A 291 13.99 -16.94 -20.23
C GLU A 291 15.23 -16.17 -20.73
N GLN A 292 15.05 -15.32 -21.73
CA GLN A 292 16.10 -14.47 -22.28
C GLN A 292 16.48 -13.39 -21.27
N PRO A 293 17.76 -12.99 -21.22
CA PRO A 293 18.21 -11.97 -20.28
C PRO A 293 17.73 -10.57 -20.65
N LEU A 294 17.61 -9.72 -19.63
CA LEU A 294 17.42 -8.27 -19.81
C LEU A 294 18.63 -7.68 -20.55
N TRP A 295 18.36 -6.78 -21.50
CA TRP A 295 19.39 -5.99 -22.14
C TRP A 295 19.92 -4.93 -21.16
N ASP A 296 21.24 -4.83 -21.07
CA ASP A 296 21.95 -3.93 -20.15
C ASP A 296 22.31 -2.55 -20.77
N GLY A 297 21.87 -2.28 -22.01
CA GLY A 297 22.21 -1.05 -22.74
C GLY A 297 23.52 -1.13 -23.54
N GLY A 298 24.31 -2.17 -23.37
CA GLY A 298 25.56 -2.41 -24.08
C GLY A 298 25.38 -2.78 -25.57
N PRO A 299 26.48 -3.00 -26.32
CA PRO A 299 26.43 -3.41 -27.73
C PRO A 299 25.68 -4.74 -27.87
N PRO A 300 24.63 -4.81 -28.68
CA PRO A 300 23.80 -6.02 -28.79
C PRO A 300 24.40 -7.08 -29.75
N GLU A 301 25.49 -6.80 -30.45
CA GLU A 301 26.18 -7.73 -31.32
C GLU A 301 25.29 -8.42 -32.37
N TRP A 302 24.44 -7.63 -33.03
CA TRP A 302 23.46 -8.06 -34.04
C TRP A 302 22.33 -8.95 -33.52
N ARG A 303 22.19 -9.07 -32.19
CA ARG A 303 21.11 -9.83 -31.53
C ARG A 303 19.75 -9.15 -31.73
N THR A 304 18.70 -9.96 -31.65
CA THR A 304 17.32 -9.48 -31.66
C THR A 304 16.92 -9.04 -30.25
N ILE A 305 16.50 -7.79 -30.09
CA ILE A 305 15.99 -7.26 -28.83
C ILE A 305 14.48 -7.10 -28.92
N LEU A 306 13.76 -7.71 -27.98
CA LEU A 306 12.33 -7.46 -27.76
C LEU A 306 12.14 -6.26 -26.83
N LEU A 307 11.64 -5.15 -27.38
CA LEU A 307 11.16 -4.02 -26.59
C LEU A 307 9.68 -4.25 -26.27
N HIS A 308 9.33 -4.29 -25.00
CA HIS A 308 7.96 -4.59 -24.60
C HIS A 308 7.33 -3.44 -23.81
N ALA A 309 6.05 -3.18 -24.12
CA ALA A 309 5.26 -2.17 -23.42
C ALA A 309 4.86 -2.67 -22.02
N GLU A 310 4.92 -1.78 -21.04
CA GLU A 310 4.57 -2.04 -19.64
C GLU A 310 3.23 -1.41 -19.28
N GLN A 311 3.07 -0.13 -19.58
CA GLN A 311 1.98 0.73 -19.15
C GLN A 311 1.02 1.10 -20.30
N GLY A 312 0.49 2.31 -20.27
CA GLY A 312 -0.54 2.79 -21.17
C GLY A 312 -0.12 3.03 -22.61
N LEU A 313 -1.09 3.39 -23.44
CA LEU A 313 -0.85 3.71 -24.85
C LEU A 313 0.06 4.92 -25.01
N GLY A 314 -0.09 5.93 -24.14
CA GLY A 314 0.71 7.16 -24.16
C GLY A 314 2.19 6.90 -23.94
N ASP A 315 2.50 6.02 -22.96
CA ASP A 315 3.90 5.64 -22.67
C ASP A 315 4.54 4.91 -23.85
N CYS A 316 3.80 4.00 -24.49
CA CYS A 316 4.29 3.35 -25.71
C CYS A 316 4.59 4.36 -26.81
N LEU A 317 3.71 5.34 -27.03
CA LEU A 317 3.92 6.39 -28.02
C LEU A 317 5.11 7.28 -27.67
N GLN A 318 5.28 7.60 -26.40
CA GLN A 318 6.40 8.44 -25.95
C GLN A 318 7.74 7.72 -26.06
N PHE A 319 7.84 6.48 -25.56
CA PHE A 319 9.11 5.79 -25.41
C PHE A 319 9.56 5.01 -26.65
N ILE A 320 8.67 4.78 -27.64
CA ILE A 320 9.08 4.15 -28.91
C ILE A 320 10.14 4.97 -29.66
N ARG A 321 10.26 6.28 -29.41
CA ARG A 321 11.28 7.16 -29.98
C ARG A 321 12.72 6.70 -29.68
N TYR A 322 12.91 5.81 -28.71
CA TYR A 322 14.20 5.23 -28.39
C TYR A 322 14.55 4.03 -29.28
N ALA A 323 13.59 3.42 -29.99
CA ALA A 323 13.83 2.25 -30.84
C ALA A 323 14.90 2.51 -31.93
N PRO A 324 14.95 3.68 -32.61
CA PRO A 324 16.02 4.00 -33.54
C PRO A 324 17.41 3.98 -32.92
N LEU A 325 17.55 4.41 -31.66
CA LEU A 325 18.84 4.41 -30.95
C LEU A 325 19.29 2.99 -30.61
N VAL A 326 18.35 2.10 -30.23
CA VAL A 326 18.63 0.68 -30.02
C VAL A 326 19.08 0.00 -31.32
N ALA A 327 18.40 0.29 -32.43
CA ALA A 327 18.75 -0.21 -33.75
C ALA A 327 20.12 0.30 -34.21
N ALA A 328 20.44 1.58 -33.95
CA ALA A 328 21.74 2.18 -34.30
C ALA A 328 22.92 1.53 -33.54
N LYS A 329 22.68 0.91 -32.38
CA LYS A 329 23.69 0.08 -31.70
C LYS A 329 23.91 -1.29 -32.36
N GLY A 330 23.17 -1.62 -33.41
CA GLY A 330 23.30 -2.87 -34.16
C GLY A 330 22.30 -3.96 -33.77
N ALA A 331 21.23 -3.61 -33.06
CA ALA A 331 20.17 -4.55 -32.74
C ALA A 331 19.15 -4.72 -33.86
N LYS A 332 18.58 -5.91 -33.99
CA LYS A 332 17.33 -6.12 -34.68
C LYS A 332 16.20 -5.90 -33.65
N VAL A 333 15.40 -4.84 -33.82
CA VAL A 333 14.39 -4.45 -32.85
C VAL A 333 13.03 -5.05 -33.18
N VAL A 334 12.48 -5.82 -32.24
CA VAL A 334 11.09 -6.27 -32.23
C VAL A 334 10.34 -5.52 -31.13
N VAL A 335 9.13 -5.05 -31.40
CA VAL A 335 8.32 -4.31 -30.42
C VAL A 335 7.04 -5.08 -30.12
N GLU A 336 6.80 -5.39 -28.84
CA GLU A 336 5.50 -5.85 -28.35
C GLU A 336 4.72 -4.65 -27.75
N CYS A 337 3.53 -4.41 -28.25
CA CYS A 337 2.70 -3.27 -27.81
C CYS A 337 1.21 -3.66 -27.74
N PRO A 338 0.37 -2.84 -27.10
CA PRO A 338 -1.08 -2.99 -27.17
C PRO A 338 -1.59 -3.03 -28.62
N ALA A 339 -2.57 -3.90 -28.89
CA ALA A 339 -3.07 -4.15 -30.24
C ALA A 339 -3.45 -2.90 -31.05
N PRO A 340 -4.06 -1.84 -30.47
CA PRO A 340 -4.39 -0.60 -31.21
C PRO A 340 -3.18 0.11 -31.79
N LEU A 341 -1.99 -0.04 -31.19
CA LEU A 341 -0.77 0.65 -31.62
C LEU A 341 0.01 -0.09 -32.71
N VAL A 342 -0.25 -1.37 -32.95
CA VAL A 342 0.49 -2.21 -33.90
C VAL A 342 0.61 -1.55 -35.27
N GLY A 343 -0.50 -1.00 -35.76
CA GLY A 343 -0.53 -0.36 -37.07
C GLY A 343 0.32 0.92 -37.14
N LEU A 344 0.34 1.71 -36.08
CA LEU A 344 1.07 2.96 -36.00
C LEU A 344 2.57 2.73 -35.84
N LEU A 345 2.95 1.77 -34.98
CA LEU A 345 4.36 1.54 -34.66
C LEU A 345 5.12 0.75 -35.75
N LYS A 346 4.43 0.09 -36.69
CA LYS A 346 5.06 -0.57 -37.86
C LYS A 346 5.88 0.38 -38.74
N GLY A 347 5.52 1.66 -38.73
CA GLY A 347 6.25 2.68 -39.50
C GLY A 347 7.37 3.38 -38.73
N CYS A 348 7.60 3.01 -37.48
CA CYS A 348 8.63 3.65 -36.67
C CYS A 348 10.04 3.25 -37.14
N ALA A 349 10.92 4.23 -37.29
CA ALA A 349 12.30 4.00 -37.67
C ALA A 349 13.00 3.06 -36.70
N GLY A 350 13.86 2.17 -37.20
CA GLY A 350 14.61 1.21 -36.40
C GLY A 350 13.80 -0.02 -35.93
N VAL A 351 12.48 -0.04 -36.10
CA VAL A 351 11.63 -1.18 -35.73
C VAL A 351 11.56 -2.17 -36.90
N SER A 352 12.00 -3.40 -36.65
CA SER A 352 11.99 -4.48 -37.66
C SER A 352 10.64 -5.21 -37.69
N GLN A 353 10.00 -5.37 -36.54
CA GLN A 353 8.72 -6.07 -36.41
C GLN A 353 7.92 -5.54 -35.22
N VAL A 354 6.61 -5.46 -35.36
CA VAL A 354 5.68 -5.13 -34.27
C VAL A 354 4.71 -6.27 -34.05
N VAL A 355 4.52 -6.66 -32.80
CA VAL A 355 3.68 -7.75 -32.35
C VAL A 355 2.64 -7.22 -31.35
N ALA A 356 1.40 -7.64 -31.45
CA ALA A 356 0.38 -7.31 -30.46
C ALA A 356 0.65 -8.06 -29.15
N ARG A 357 0.43 -7.41 -28.02
CA ARG A 357 0.49 -8.07 -26.70
C ARG A 357 -0.46 -9.26 -26.69
N GLY A 358 0.06 -10.40 -26.23
CA GLY A 358 -0.67 -11.68 -26.18
C GLY A 358 -0.63 -12.51 -27.47
N ALA A 359 -0.07 -12.00 -28.58
CA ALA A 359 0.22 -12.80 -29.76
C ALA A 359 1.54 -13.56 -29.60
N PRO A 360 1.75 -14.66 -30.36
CA PRO A 360 3.03 -15.38 -30.36
C PRO A 360 4.20 -14.48 -30.69
N LEU A 361 5.22 -14.47 -29.82
CA LEU A 361 6.43 -13.68 -30.02
C LEU A 361 7.38 -14.41 -30.99
N PRO A 362 8.09 -13.68 -31.88
CA PRO A 362 9.18 -14.26 -32.64
C PRO A 362 10.36 -14.60 -31.71
N GLN A 363 11.35 -15.31 -32.21
CA GLN A 363 12.60 -15.53 -31.47
C GLN A 363 13.31 -14.21 -31.23
N PHE A 364 13.80 -14.04 -30.02
CA PHE A 364 14.61 -12.90 -29.58
C PHE A 364 15.70 -13.39 -28.59
N ASP A 365 16.76 -12.61 -28.49
CA ASP A 365 17.93 -12.96 -27.68
C ASP A 365 17.98 -12.18 -26.36
N LEU A 366 17.48 -10.95 -26.37
CA LEU A 366 17.45 -10.03 -25.25
C LEU A 366 16.08 -9.35 -25.19
N HIS A 367 15.74 -8.83 -24.03
CA HIS A 367 14.53 -7.99 -23.94
C HIS A 367 14.76 -6.75 -23.08
N ALA A 368 13.94 -5.73 -23.28
CA ALA A 368 13.92 -4.54 -22.43
C ALA A 368 12.52 -3.95 -22.36
N PRO A 369 12.10 -3.49 -21.16
CA PRO A 369 10.92 -2.65 -21.03
C PRO A 369 11.13 -1.31 -21.76
N LEU A 370 10.10 -0.81 -22.44
CA LEU A 370 10.21 0.47 -23.14
C LEU A 370 10.59 1.64 -22.21
N MET A 371 10.05 1.64 -21.01
CA MET A 371 10.29 2.74 -20.05
C MET A 371 11.66 2.64 -19.35
N SER A 372 12.40 1.53 -19.51
CA SER A 372 13.78 1.42 -19.04
C SER A 372 14.80 1.96 -20.05
N LEU A 373 14.39 2.17 -21.31
CA LEU A 373 15.31 2.61 -22.39
C LEU A 373 16.03 3.92 -22.09
N PRO A 374 15.40 4.95 -21.50
CA PRO A 374 16.13 6.16 -21.16
C PRO A 374 17.32 5.93 -20.23
N GLY A 375 17.16 5.08 -19.22
CA GLY A 375 18.24 4.70 -18.31
C GLY A 375 19.31 3.84 -19.00
N LEU A 376 18.90 2.85 -19.80
CA LEU A 376 19.80 1.96 -20.55
C LEU A 376 20.62 2.69 -21.62
N LEU A 377 20.12 3.84 -22.11
CA LEU A 377 20.76 4.66 -23.14
C LEU A 377 21.41 5.94 -22.56
N ASP A 378 21.53 6.02 -21.24
CA ASP A 378 22.13 7.15 -20.53
C ASP A 378 21.51 8.52 -20.97
N THR A 379 20.18 8.58 -20.96
CA THR A 379 19.44 9.76 -21.41
C THR A 379 19.51 10.85 -20.35
N GLY A 380 20.11 11.98 -20.73
CA GLY A 380 20.10 13.25 -20.00
C GLY A 380 19.21 14.28 -20.68
N GLY A 381 19.21 15.53 -20.18
CA GLY A 381 18.41 16.63 -20.76
C GLY A 381 18.77 16.98 -22.19
N ASP A 382 20.04 16.78 -22.57
CA ASP A 382 20.61 17.23 -23.86
C ASP A 382 20.49 16.17 -24.98
N ASN A 383 20.19 14.91 -24.66
CA ASN A 383 20.17 13.81 -25.62
C ASN A 383 18.83 13.05 -25.66
N ILE A 384 17.75 13.66 -25.17
CA ILE A 384 16.40 13.12 -25.37
C ILE A 384 16.12 13.06 -26.87
N PRO A 385 15.71 11.88 -27.45
CA PRO A 385 15.37 11.81 -28.87
C PRO A 385 14.27 12.80 -29.22
N ALA A 386 14.60 13.80 -30.04
CA ALA A 386 13.72 14.94 -30.35
C ALA A 386 13.32 15.03 -31.84
N ASP A 387 13.75 14.06 -32.65
CA ASP A 387 13.39 14.02 -34.07
C ASP A 387 11.89 13.88 -34.25
N ILE A 388 11.28 14.79 -35.01
CA ILE A 388 9.84 14.79 -35.29
C ILE A 388 9.62 15.00 -36.81
N PRO A 389 8.64 14.28 -37.39
CA PRO A 389 7.80 13.25 -36.77
C PRO A 389 8.56 11.91 -36.62
N TYR A 390 8.49 11.29 -35.46
CA TYR A 390 9.01 9.93 -35.23
C TYR A 390 7.94 8.86 -35.42
N LEU A 391 6.67 9.26 -35.51
CA LEU A 391 5.51 8.43 -35.84
C LEU A 391 4.81 9.04 -37.05
N ASN A 392 4.47 8.20 -38.00
CA ASN A 392 3.72 8.61 -39.18
C ASN A 392 2.29 8.08 -39.08
N ALA A 393 1.31 8.99 -39.09
CA ALA A 393 -0.08 8.61 -39.23
C ALA A 393 -0.27 7.90 -40.59
N ARG A 394 -1.09 6.85 -40.62
CA ARG A 394 -1.44 6.22 -41.90
C ARG A 394 -2.08 7.25 -42.82
N GLU A 395 -1.69 7.28 -44.08
CA GLU A 395 -2.29 8.12 -45.12
C GLU A 395 -3.80 7.86 -45.33
N SER A 396 -4.32 6.76 -44.82
CA SER A 396 -5.73 6.40 -44.91
C SER A 396 -6.45 6.60 -43.57
N ALA A 397 -6.89 7.84 -43.29
CA ALA A 397 -8.04 7.99 -42.41
C ALA A 397 -9.25 7.26 -43.04
N PRO A 398 -10.18 6.69 -42.26
CA PRO A 398 -11.42 6.13 -42.78
C PRO A 398 -12.07 7.13 -43.71
N VAL A 399 -12.48 6.70 -44.91
CA VAL A 399 -13.03 7.56 -45.97
C VAL A 399 -14.20 8.36 -45.44
N GLU A 400 -15.03 7.73 -44.58
CA GLU A 400 -16.16 8.39 -43.94
C GLU A 400 -15.74 9.54 -43.01
N LEU A 401 -14.67 9.37 -42.23
CA LEU A 401 -14.16 10.42 -41.34
C LEU A 401 -13.57 11.59 -42.15
N LYS A 402 -12.86 11.27 -43.23
CA LYS A 402 -12.30 12.29 -44.13
C LYS A 402 -13.41 13.13 -44.81
N ALA A 403 -14.43 12.44 -45.34
CA ALA A 403 -15.58 13.09 -45.95
C ALA A 403 -16.39 13.92 -44.93
N ALA A 404 -16.59 13.43 -43.72
CA ALA A 404 -17.24 14.19 -42.65
C ALA A 404 -16.48 15.46 -42.25
N LEU A 405 -15.15 15.37 -42.13
CA LEU A 405 -14.30 16.52 -41.80
C LEU A 405 -14.24 17.54 -42.94
N GLU A 406 -14.23 17.09 -44.20
CA GLU A 406 -14.27 17.98 -45.39
C GLU A 406 -15.63 18.66 -45.51
N SER A 407 -16.72 17.95 -45.24
CA SER A 407 -18.07 18.53 -45.26
C SER A 407 -18.32 19.53 -44.13
N ALA A 408 -17.78 19.27 -42.92
CA ALA A 408 -17.99 20.12 -41.74
C ALA A 408 -17.22 21.44 -41.79
N ALA A 409 -16.06 21.50 -42.45
CA ALA A 409 -15.23 22.68 -42.53
C ALA A 409 -14.36 22.65 -43.82
N PRO A 410 -14.93 22.98 -44.99
CA PRO A 410 -14.21 22.86 -46.28
C PRO A 410 -12.95 23.71 -46.36
N GLU A 411 -12.98 24.94 -45.83
CA GLU A 411 -11.88 25.91 -45.91
C GLU A 411 -11.25 26.28 -44.56
N GLY A 412 -11.72 25.70 -43.44
CA GLY A 412 -11.28 26.00 -42.11
C GLY A 412 -10.08 25.17 -41.62
N LYS A 413 -9.30 25.72 -40.68
CA LYS A 413 -8.33 24.91 -39.92
C LYS A 413 -9.06 23.87 -39.13
N LYS A 414 -8.63 22.60 -39.25
CA LYS A 414 -9.19 21.49 -38.52
C LYS A 414 -8.33 21.20 -37.29
N ILE A 415 -8.93 21.29 -36.10
CA ILE A 415 -8.26 21.00 -34.83
C ILE A 415 -8.91 19.77 -34.24
N GLY A 416 -8.13 18.71 -34.10
CA GLY A 416 -8.55 17.49 -33.36
C GLY A 416 -8.25 17.67 -31.88
N VAL A 417 -9.27 17.44 -31.04
CA VAL A 417 -9.13 17.42 -29.59
C VAL A 417 -9.42 16.02 -29.09
N VAL A 418 -8.50 15.45 -28.34
CA VAL A 418 -8.68 14.16 -27.67
C VAL A 418 -8.74 14.40 -26.16
N TRP A 419 -9.83 13.98 -25.53
CA TRP A 419 -10.09 14.20 -24.11
C TRP A 419 -10.43 12.92 -23.35
N ALA A 420 -10.40 11.76 -24.01
CA ALA A 420 -10.63 10.47 -23.36
C ALA A 420 -9.28 9.89 -22.89
N GLY A 421 -9.13 9.78 -21.60
CA GLY A 421 -8.03 9.11 -20.91
C GLY A 421 -8.55 8.08 -19.92
N ASN A 422 -7.67 7.43 -19.18
CA ASN A 422 -8.08 6.62 -18.04
C ASN A 422 -8.67 7.55 -16.96
N PRO A 423 -9.93 7.37 -16.53
CA PRO A 423 -10.54 8.23 -15.50
C PRO A 423 -9.88 8.11 -14.12
N GLU A 424 -8.97 7.15 -13.95
CA GLU A 424 -8.23 6.91 -12.70
C GLU A 424 -6.82 7.55 -12.69
N HIS A 425 -6.48 8.33 -13.73
CA HIS A 425 -5.21 9.07 -13.85
C HIS A 425 -5.43 10.57 -13.75
#